data_44ee997ec6c6eee8354334e5ea68aaf7
#
_entry.id   44ee997ec6c6eee8354334e5ea68aaf7
#
_cell.length_a   1.000
_cell.length_b   1.000
_cell.length_c   1.000
_cell.angle_alpha   90.00
_cell.angle_beta   90.00
_cell.angle_gamma   90.00
#
_symmetry.space_group_name_H-M   'P 1'
#
loop_
_entity.id
_entity.type
_entity.pdbx_description
1 polymer ?
#
loop_
_entity_poly.entity_id
_entity_poly.type
_entity_poly.pdbx_seq_one_letter_code
_entity_poly.pdbx_strand_id
1 'polypeptide(L)'
;MANLRSAKKRIRRTARQAVVNRARLGTVRTSIKKVEQAILSGDTAAAKTAFQDAQPNIIRGAQKGIMHRNKASRTLSRLSARIKALKA
;
A
#
# COMPACT_ATOMS: atom_id res chain seq x y z
N MET A 1 7.75 17.48 36.19
CA MET A 1 6.47 16.79 35.98
C MET A 1 5.80 17.13 34.65
N ALA A 2 6.18 18.27 34.06
CA ALA A 2 5.74 18.59 32.70
C ALA A 2 6.11 17.48 31.71
N ASN A 3 7.30 16.87 31.89
CA ASN A 3 7.78 15.78 31.04
C ASN A 3 6.87 14.54 31.07
N LEU A 4 6.23 14.28 32.20
CA LEU A 4 5.34 13.12 32.33
C LEU A 4 4.07 13.27 31.51
N ARG A 5 3.48 14.48 31.48
CA ARG A 5 2.31 14.79 30.66
C ARG A 5 2.64 14.71 29.18
N SER A 6 3.80 15.26 28.79
CA SER A 6 4.28 15.20 27.40
C SER A 6 4.51 13.77 26.97
N ALA A 7 5.10 12.94 27.84
CA ALA A 7 5.32 11.53 27.58
C ALA A 7 4.00 10.78 27.37
N LYS A 8 3.00 11.01 28.22
CA LYS A 8 1.68 10.40 28.09
C LYS A 8 0.97 10.82 26.81
N LYS A 9 1.05 12.10 26.44
CA LYS A 9 0.50 12.61 25.18
C LYS A 9 1.18 11.93 23.98
N ARG A 10 2.49 11.80 24.05
CA ARG A 10 3.27 11.17 22.98
C ARG A 10 2.90 9.71 22.82
N ILE A 11 2.72 8.98 23.92
CA ILE A 11 2.32 7.57 23.91
C ILE A 11 0.94 7.41 23.24
N ARG A 12 -0.03 8.25 23.62
CA ARG A 12 -1.37 8.21 23.02
C ARG A 12 -1.34 8.53 21.54
N ARG A 13 -0.56 9.54 21.17
CA ARG A 13 -0.39 9.93 19.76
C ARG A 13 0.25 8.80 18.95
N THR A 14 1.30 8.19 19.49
CA THR A 14 1.98 7.07 18.86
C THR A 14 1.05 5.88 18.69
N ALA A 15 0.25 5.56 19.70
CA ALA A 15 -0.72 4.47 19.65
C ALA A 15 -1.76 4.71 18.55
N ARG A 16 -2.31 5.92 18.46
CA ARG A 16 -3.28 6.28 17.41
C ARG A 16 -2.64 6.21 16.03
N GLN A 17 -1.41 6.72 15.91
CA GLN A 17 -0.67 6.69 14.65
C GLN A 17 -0.38 5.26 14.21
N ALA A 18 -0.05 4.37 15.14
CA ALA A 18 0.18 2.96 14.84
C ALA A 18 -1.07 2.29 14.28
N VAL A 19 -2.26 2.57 14.85
CA VAL A 19 -3.54 2.04 14.37
C VAL A 19 -3.82 2.52 12.94
N VAL A 20 -3.66 3.82 12.69
CA VAL A 20 -3.88 4.41 11.36
C VAL A 20 -2.90 3.83 10.34
N ASN A 21 -1.63 3.72 10.70
CA ASN A 21 -0.60 3.18 9.82
C ASN A 21 -0.85 1.72 9.48
N ARG A 22 -1.31 0.94 10.45
CA ARG A 22 -1.66 -0.47 10.25
C ARG A 22 -2.81 -0.61 9.26
N ALA A 23 -3.83 0.23 9.39
CA ALA A 23 -4.97 0.24 8.48
C ALA A 23 -4.52 0.62 7.05
N ARG A 24 -3.66 1.62 6.92
CA ARG A 24 -3.10 2.04 5.63
C ARG A 24 -2.27 0.94 4.99
N LEU A 25 -1.43 0.28 5.78
CA LEU A 25 -0.61 -0.84 5.31
C LEU A 25 -1.48 -1.99 4.82
N GLY A 26 -2.56 -2.31 5.57
CA GLY A 26 -3.53 -3.31 5.18
C GLY A 26 -4.18 -2.99 3.85
N THR A 27 -4.55 -1.72 3.62
CA THR A 27 -5.13 -1.26 2.36
C THR A 27 -4.16 -1.48 1.20
N VAL A 28 -2.89 -1.10 1.38
CA VAL A 28 -1.85 -1.29 0.36
C VAL A 28 -1.67 -2.77 0.03
N ARG A 29 -1.52 -3.60 1.05
CA ARG A 29 -1.33 -5.05 0.88
C ARG A 29 -2.51 -5.71 0.19
N THR A 30 -3.73 -5.34 0.58
CA THR A 30 -4.95 -5.87 -0.03
C THR A 30 -5.04 -5.50 -1.51
N SER A 31 -4.70 -4.26 -1.84
CA SER A 31 -4.69 -3.78 -3.22
C SER A 31 -3.71 -4.57 -4.09
N ILE A 32 -2.49 -4.77 -3.59
CA ILE A 32 -1.46 -5.55 -4.28
C ILE A 32 -1.94 -6.99 -4.48
N LYS A 33 -2.51 -7.58 -3.45
CA LYS A 33 -3.00 -8.97 -3.48
C LYS A 33 -4.09 -9.15 -4.52
N LYS A 34 -5.00 -8.19 -4.66
CA LYS A 34 -6.06 -8.22 -5.68
C LYS A 34 -5.48 -8.23 -7.09
N VAL A 35 -4.45 -7.40 -7.33
CA VAL A 35 -3.76 -7.38 -8.63
C VAL A 35 -3.09 -8.73 -8.90
N GLU A 36 -2.38 -9.27 -7.92
CA GLU A 36 -1.71 -10.56 -8.06
C GLU A 36 -2.69 -11.71 -8.32
N GLN A 37 -3.82 -11.72 -7.65
CA GLN A 37 -4.87 -12.73 -7.86
C GLN A 37 -5.44 -12.63 -9.27
N ALA A 38 -5.68 -11.41 -9.77
CA ALA A 38 -6.16 -11.20 -11.14
C ALA A 38 -5.13 -11.66 -12.16
N ILE A 39 -3.85 -11.44 -11.93
CA ILE A 39 -2.76 -11.92 -12.77
C ILE A 39 -2.74 -13.45 -12.80
N LEU A 40 -2.86 -14.08 -11.63
CA LEU A 40 -2.88 -15.55 -11.52
C LEU A 40 -4.06 -16.17 -12.25
N SER A 41 -5.21 -15.49 -12.26
CA SER A 41 -6.39 -15.97 -12.98
C SER A 41 -6.27 -15.83 -14.50
N GLY A 42 -5.28 -15.06 -14.97
CA GLY A 42 -5.04 -14.84 -16.40
C GLY A 42 -6.00 -13.85 -17.05
N ASP A 43 -6.85 -13.17 -16.26
CA ASP A 43 -7.80 -12.18 -16.78
C ASP A 43 -7.11 -10.82 -16.89
N THR A 44 -6.69 -10.45 -18.09
CA THR A 44 -5.98 -9.20 -18.36
C THR A 44 -6.84 -7.98 -18.00
N ALA A 45 -8.13 -8.02 -18.34
CA ALA A 45 -9.04 -6.89 -18.05
C ALA A 45 -9.19 -6.69 -16.53
N ALA A 46 -9.40 -7.77 -15.79
CA ALA A 46 -9.50 -7.71 -14.33
C ALA A 46 -8.18 -7.24 -13.71
N ALA A 47 -7.05 -7.68 -14.23
CA ALA A 47 -5.73 -7.27 -13.75
C ALA A 47 -5.51 -5.78 -13.95
N LYS A 48 -5.88 -5.24 -15.09
CA LYS A 48 -5.77 -3.79 -15.37
C LYS A 48 -6.65 -2.98 -14.44
N THR A 49 -7.89 -3.39 -14.23
CA THR A 49 -8.82 -2.71 -13.34
C THR A 49 -8.29 -2.73 -11.89
N ALA A 50 -7.85 -3.89 -11.43
CA ALA A 50 -7.27 -4.02 -10.09
C ALA A 50 -6.02 -3.15 -9.93
N PHE A 51 -5.17 -3.08 -10.97
CA PHE A 51 -3.97 -2.24 -10.97
C PHE A 51 -4.34 -0.75 -10.89
N GLN A 52 -5.33 -0.30 -11.66
CA GLN A 52 -5.79 1.08 -11.60
C GLN A 52 -6.31 1.45 -10.22
N ASP A 53 -7.00 0.53 -9.54
CA ASP A 53 -7.49 0.74 -8.19
C ASP A 53 -6.37 0.70 -7.15
N ALA A 54 -5.36 -0.15 -7.37
CA ALA A 54 -4.22 -0.30 -6.45
C ALA A 54 -3.25 0.87 -6.53
N GLN A 55 -3.08 1.46 -7.69
CA GLN A 55 -2.09 2.50 -7.94
C GLN A 55 -2.19 3.67 -6.97
N PRO A 56 -3.36 4.33 -6.79
CA PRO A 56 -3.47 5.42 -5.85
C PRO A 56 -3.23 4.99 -4.40
N ASN A 57 -3.60 3.77 -4.03
CA ASN A 57 -3.38 3.26 -2.67
C ASN A 57 -1.90 3.07 -2.38
N ILE A 58 -1.14 2.55 -3.33
CA ILE A 58 0.31 2.36 -3.21
C ILE A 58 1.02 3.72 -3.15
N ILE A 59 0.63 4.67 -3.99
CA ILE A 59 1.19 6.03 -4.00
C ILE A 59 0.91 6.74 -2.67
N ARG A 60 -0.32 6.64 -2.14
CA ARG A 60 -0.65 7.21 -0.83
C ARG A 60 0.18 6.58 0.28
N GLY A 61 0.40 5.26 0.21
CA GLY A 61 1.25 4.56 1.17
C GLY A 61 2.65 5.15 1.21
N ALA A 62 3.22 5.45 0.04
CA ALA A 62 4.53 6.09 -0.05
C ALA A 62 4.50 7.51 0.50
N GLN A 63 3.48 8.30 0.16
CA GLN A 63 3.32 9.67 0.65
C GLN A 63 3.16 9.76 2.16
N LYS A 64 2.49 8.78 2.75
CA LYS A 64 2.27 8.74 4.20
C LYS A 64 3.40 8.04 4.96
N GLY A 65 4.44 7.62 4.27
CA GLY A 65 5.60 6.99 4.91
C GLY A 65 5.37 5.54 5.33
N ILE A 66 4.28 4.91 4.89
CA ILE A 66 3.99 3.50 5.19
C ILE A 66 4.98 2.59 4.47
N MET A 67 5.38 2.99 3.27
CA MET A 67 6.40 2.31 2.50
C MET A 67 7.30 3.34 1.84
N HIS A 68 8.54 2.97 1.59
CA HIS A 68 9.48 3.85 0.91
C HIS A 68 9.05 4.05 -0.55
N ARG A 69 9.22 5.27 -1.07
CA ARG A 69 8.84 5.61 -2.46
C ARG A 69 9.51 4.70 -3.49
N ASN A 70 10.75 4.26 -3.22
CA ASN A 70 11.46 3.36 -4.12
C ASN A 70 10.81 1.98 -4.17
N LYS A 71 10.33 1.50 -3.02
CA LYS A 71 9.58 0.23 -2.94
C LYS A 71 8.25 0.35 -3.69
N ALA A 72 7.56 1.46 -3.52
CA ALA A 72 6.29 1.72 -4.21
C ALA A 72 6.48 1.73 -5.72
N SER A 73 7.48 2.46 -6.22
CA SER A 73 7.80 2.52 -7.64
C SER A 73 8.14 1.14 -8.20
N ARG A 74 8.95 0.38 -7.48
CA ARG A 74 9.35 -0.97 -7.87
C ARG A 74 8.15 -1.90 -7.95
N THR A 75 7.27 -1.84 -6.94
CA THR A 75 6.05 -2.65 -6.90
C THR A 75 5.16 -2.34 -8.09
N LEU A 76 4.91 -1.06 -8.38
CA LEU A 76 4.09 -0.63 -9.50
C LEU A 76 4.70 -1.08 -10.84
N SER A 77 6.00 -0.91 -11.02
CA SER A 77 6.70 -1.33 -12.23
C SER A 77 6.59 -2.83 -12.46
N ARG A 78 6.80 -3.63 -11.42
CA ARG A 78 6.74 -5.09 -11.50
C ARG A 78 5.34 -5.58 -11.82
N LEU A 79 4.33 -5.01 -11.17
CA LEU A 79 2.93 -5.38 -11.44
C LEU A 79 2.54 -5.01 -12.86
N SER A 80 2.93 -3.83 -13.33
CA SER A 80 2.67 -3.39 -14.70
C SER A 80 3.31 -4.33 -15.72
N ALA A 81 4.57 -4.73 -15.49
CA ALA A 81 5.28 -5.65 -16.37
C ALA A 81 4.58 -7.02 -16.43
N ARG A 82 4.13 -7.53 -15.28
CA ARG A 82 3.41 -8.81 -15.22
C ARG A 82 2.09 -8.75 -15.98
N ILE A 83 1.37 -7.63 -15.91
CA ILE A 83 0.12 -7.44 -16.64
C ILE A 83 0.38 -7.37 -18.13
N LYS A 84 1.43 -6.70 -18.55
CA LYS A 84 1.83 -6.67 -19.97
C LYS A 84 2.18 -8.07 -20.50
N ALA A 85 2.80 -8.87 -19.67
CA ALA A 85 3.14 -10.25 -20.05
C ALA A 85 1.88 -11.11 -20.27
N LEU A 86 0.78 -10.83 -19.60
CA LEU A 86 -0.48 -11.55 -19.81
C LEU A 86 -1.07 -11.34 -21.20
N LYS A 87 -0.76 -10.23 -21.84
CA LYS A 87 -1.28 -9.92 -23.17
C LYS A 87 -0.59 -10.73 -24.29
N ALA A 88 0.57 -11.21 -23.98
CA ALA A 88 1.31 -12.03 -24.94
C ALA A 88 0.68 -13.40 -25.06
#